data_1d05b75d90b12de6cc2928402ee7a06e
#
_entry.id   1d05b75d90b12de6cc2928402ee7a06e
#
_cell.length_a   1.000
_cell.length_b   1.000
_cell.length_c   1.000
_cell.angle_alpha   90.00
_cell.angle_beta   90.00
_cell.angle_gamma   90.00
#
_symmetry.space_group_name_H-M   'P 1'
#
loop_
_entity.id
_entity.type
_entity.pdbx_description
1 polymer ?
#
loop_
_entity_poly.entity_id
_entity_poly.type
_entity_poly.pdbx_seq_one_letter_code
_entity_poly.pdbx_strand_id
1 'polypeptide(L)'
;MARIGKSVRTVNGDNQRQMLVRKDVAALFIGQAVGYVAGVTQPSVKPFATGDKFAGFVAYQHDNIMDDEKKPNVLRVPVPGSVHVQRNGNIFLLAEVDLVAGEKLSIGTGGLSVNKKGKGLEDINAIAETDATAGTLVPVTLEVI
;
A
#
# COMPACT_ATOMS: atom_id res chain seq x y z
N MET A 1 7.74 16.53 -1.99
CA MET A 1 6.47 16.34 -2.73
C MET A 1 5.86 14.99 -2.36
N ALA A 2 4.59 14.99 -2.07
CA ALA A 2 3.89 13.76 -1.72
C ALA A 2 3.72 12.88 -2.96
N ARG A 3 4.01 11.59 -2.81
CA ARG A 3 3.76 10.57 -3.83
C ARG A 3 3.15 9.36 -3.15
N ILE A 4 2.20 8.73 -3.81
CA ILE A 4 1.60 7.50 -3.30
C ILE A 4 2.70 6.45 -3.01
N GLY A 5 2.59 5.76 -1.90
CA GLY A 5 3.52 4.72 -1.48
C GLY A 5 4.85 5.24 -0.95
N LYS A 6 5.11 6.54 -0.99
CA LYS A 6 6.34 7.11 -0.47
C LYS A 6 6.22 7.34 1.03
N SER A 7 7.29 7.06 1.77
CA SER A 7 7.36 7.36 3.20
C SER A 7 7.28 8.86 3.43
N VAL A 8 6.55 9.26 4.46
CA VAL A 8 6.40 10.68 4.83
C VAL A 8 7.71 11.27 5.30
N ARG A 9 8.53 10.46 5.95
CA ARG A 9 9.89 10.82 6.40
C ARG A 9 10.88 9.83 5.84
N THR A 10 12.13 10.26 5.77
CA THR A 10 13.22 9.31 5.53
C THR A 10 13.26 8.33 6.70
N VAL A 11 12.97 7.08 6.41
CA VAL A 11 12.99 6.01 7.41
C VAL A 11 14.08 5.01 7.02
N ASN A 12 14.63 4.34 8.03
CA ASN A 12 15.58 3.27 7.76
C ASN A 12 14.86 2.06 7.17
N GLY A 13 15.61 1.10 6.67
CA GLY A 13 15.08 -0.06 5.97
C GLY A 13 14.18 -0.99 6.77
N ASP A 14 14.07 -0.79 8.08
CA ASP A 14 13.27 -1.66 8.95
C ASP A 14 11.77 -1.54 8.71
N ASN A 15 11.32 -0.44 8.11
CA ASN A 15 9.91 -0.20 7.83
C ASN A 15 9.45 -0.84 6.52
N GLN A 16 10.38 -1.23 5.68
CA GLN A 16 10.10 -1.84 4.39
C GLN A 16 10.77 -3.19 4.29
N ARG A 17 10.15 -4.09 3.55
CA ARG A 17 10.71 -5.40 3.28
C ARG A 17 10.58 -5.71 1.80
N GLN A 18 11.66 -6.20 1.20
CA GLN A 18 11.62 -6.69 -0.17
C GLN A 18 10.98 -8.07 -0.18
N MET A 19 9.95 -8.24 -1.00
CA MET A 19 9.20 -9.48 -1.12
C MET A 19 9.03 -9.86 -2.58
N LEU A 20 8.96 -11.15 -2.86
CA LEU A 20 8.70 -11.64 -4.21
C LEU A 20 7.23 -11.42 -4.57
N VAL A 21 7.00 -11.17 -5.84
CA VAL A 21 5.64 -11.11 -6.38
C VAL A 21 5.28 -12.48 -6.94
N ARG A 22 4.09 -12.98 -6.60
CA ARG A 22 3.62 -14.27 -7.10
C ARG A 22 3.58 -14.26 -8.64
N LYS A 23 4.02 -15.36 -9.26
CA LYS A 23 4.25 -15.43 -10.71
C LYS A 23 3.02 -15.15 -11.58
N ASP A 24 1.82 -15.43 -11.09
CA ASP A 24 0.58 -15.22 -11.82
C ASP A 24 -0.01 -13.81 -11.67
N VAL A 25 0.65 -12.94 -10.91
CA VAL A 25 0.20 -11.57 -10.75
C VAL A 25 0.51 -10.79 -12.02
N ALA A 26 -0.53 -10.21 -12.63
CA ALA A 26 -0.39 -9.47 -13.87
C ALA A 26 0.14 -8.06 -13.66
N ALA A 27 -0.22 -7.43 -12.54
CA ALA A 27 0.20 -6.06 -12.23
C ALA A 27 0.13 -5.79 -10.72
N LEU A 28 1.05 -4.95 -10.25
CA LEU A 28 0.99 -4.34 -8.93
C LEU A 28 1.18 -2.83 -9.10
N PHE A 29 0.49 -2.07 -8.26
CA PHE A 29 0.55 -0.62 -8.28
C PHE A 29 1.17 -0.10 -7.00
N ILE A 30 1.87 1.03 -7.08
CA ILE A 30 2.41 1.70 -5.90
C ILE A 30 1.25 2.13 -5.01
N GLY A 31 1.37 1.85 -3.72
CA GLY A 31 0.31 2.14 -2.74
C GLY A 31 -0.76 1.07 -2.65
N GLN A 32 -0.64 -0.01 -3.41
CA GLN A 32 -1.60 -1.11 -3.35
C GLN A 32 -1.38 -1.99 -2.13
N ALA A 33 -2.47 -2.36 -1.46
CA ALA A 33 -2.42 -3.33 -0.39
C ALA A 33 -2.09 -4.71 -0.94
N VAL A 34 -1.20 -5.43 -0.27
CA VAL A 34 -0.79 -6.78 -0.67
C VAL A 34 -0.99 -7.75 0.49
N GLY A 35 -1.28 -8.99 0.13
CA GLY A 35 -1.43 -10.08 1.08
C GLY A 35 -0.32 -11.10 0.93
N TYR A 36 -0.08 -11.85 2.00
CA TYR A 36 0.90 -12.95 1.97
C TYR A 36 0.41 -14.10 1.10
N VAL A 37 1.35 -14.73 0.41
CA VAL A 37 1.12 -15.98 -0.30
C VAL A 37 1.51 -17.13 0.63
N ALA A 38 0.59 -18.08 0.82
CA ALA A 38 0.85 -19.27 1.64
C ALA A 38 1.60 -20.34 0.85
N GLY A 39 2.25 -21.26 1.58
CA GLY A 39 2.89 -22.43 0.97
C GLY A 39 4.20 -22.14 0.25
N VAL A 40 4.85 -21.04 0.53
CA VAL A 40 6.11 -20.62 -0.10
C VAL A 40 7.26 -20.63 0.89
N THR A 41 8.47 -20.74 0.38
CA THR A 41 9.69 -20.75 1.21
C THR A 41 10.35 -19.37 1.33
N GLN A 42 9.95 -18.42 0.50
CA GLN A 42 10.41 -17.03 0.54
C GLN A 42 9.22 -16.11 0.67
N PRO A 43 9.34 -14.98 1.40
CA PRO A 43 8.25 -14.03 1.53
C PRO A 43 7.74 -13.59 0.17
N SER A 44 6.46 -13.85 -0.10
CA SER A 44 5.85 -13.54 -1.39
C SER A 44 4.51 -12.87 -1.17
N VAL A 45 4.14 -12.00 -2.08
CA VAL A 45 2.92 -11.20 -2.00
C VAL A 45 2.13 -11.25 -3.29
N LYS A 46 0.85 -10.94 -3.15
CA LYS A 46 -0.11 -10.77 -4.24
C LYS A 46 -1.04 -9.63 -3.89
N PRO A 47 -1.79 -9.09 -4.86
CA PRO A 47 -2.82 -8.10 -4.52
C PRO A 47 -3.72 -8.61 -3.41
N PHE A 48 -4.02 -7.76 -2.45
CA PHE A 48 -4.84 -8.15 -1.31
C PHE A 48 -6.27 -8.53 -1.76
N ALA A 49 -6.75 -9.65 -1.27
CA ALA A 49 -8.15 -10.07 -1.40
C ALA A 49 -8.72 -10.35 -0.03
N THR A 50 -10.02 -10.19 0.13
CA THR A 50 -10.71 -10.45 1.40
C THR A 50 -10.37 -11.87 1.89
N GLY A 51 -9.97 -11.98 3.16
CA GLY A 51 -9.55 -13.25 3.75
C GLY A 51 -8.05 -13.49 3.73
N ASP A 52 -7.30 -12.75 2.95
CA ASP A 52 -5.84 -12.81 2.96
C ASP A 52 -5.27 -12.22 4.25
N LYS A 53 -4.07 -12.65 4.61
CA LYS A 53 -3.30 -12.01 5.67
C LYS A 53 -2.60 -10.78 5.08
N PHE A 54 -2.88 -9.62 5.64
CA PHE A 54 -2.34 -8.36 5.15
C PHE A 54 -0.83 -8.28 5.38
N ALA A 55 -0.07 -7.97 4.33
CA ALA A 55 1.38 -7.85 4.40
C ALA A 55 1.87 -6.40 4.48
N GLY A 56 1.14 -5.47 3.90
CA GLY A 56 1.51 -4.06 3.85
C GLY A 56 1.06 -3.42 2.54
N PHE A 57 1.62 -2.26 2.23
CA PHE A 57 1.36 -1.54 0.98
C PHE A 57 2.63 -1.49 0.13
N VAL A 58 2.46 -1.55 -1.17
CA VAL A 58 3.58 -1.44 -2.11
C VAL A 58 4.18 -0.04 -1.98
N ALA A 59 5.47 0.02 -1.61
CA ALA A 59 6.17 1.27 -1.41
C ALA A 59 6.68 1.84 -2.74
N TYR A 60 6.81 3.17 -2.79
CA TYR A 60 7.46 3.84 -3.90
C TYR A 60 8.92 3.40 -3.99
N GLN A 61 9.35 3.04 -5.21
CA GLN A 61 10.68 2.54 -5.47
C GLN A 61 11.21 3.18 -6.74
N HIS A 62 12.33 3.89 -6.64
CA HIS A 62 12.82 4.74 -7.73
C HIS A 62 13.21 3.96 -8.99
N ASP A 63 13.75 2.75 -8.82
CA ASP A 63 14.45 2.05 -9.91
C ASP A 63 13.57 1.09 -10.70
N ASN A 64 12.37 0.78 -10.24
CA ASN A 64 11.51 -0.26 -10.82
C ASN A 64 10.06 0.20 -11.03
N ILE A 65 9.89 1.46 -11.38
CA ILE A 65 8.54 2.02 -11.55
C ILE A 65 8.29 2.31 -13.02
N MET A 66 7.15 1.86 -13.50
CA MET A 66 6.65 2.24 -14.81
C MET A 66 5.57 3.30 -14.63
N ASP A 67 5.84 4.50 -15.13
CA ASP A 67 4.85 5.56 -15.12
C ASP A 67 3.73 5.24 -16.10
N ASP A 68 2.50 5.42 -15.65
CA ASP A 68 1.37 5.51 -16.55
C ASP A 68 1.12 7.00 -16.82
N GLU A 69 1.60 7.48 -17.95
CA GLU A 69 1.51 8.90 -18.34
C GLU A 69 0.06 9.40 -18.40
N LYS A 70 -0.89 8.49 -18.65
CA LYS A 70 -2.31 8.83 -18.73
C LYS A 70 -2.96 8.94 -17.35
N LYS A 71 -2.30 8.39 -16.33
CA LYS A 71 -2.79 8.37 -14.95
C LYS A 71 -1.63 8.70 -14.02
N PRO A 72 -1.29 9.97 -13.84
CA PRO A 72 -0.06 10.36 -13.13
C PRO A 72 0.03 9.88 -11.68
N ASN A 73 -1.07 9.45 -11.07
CA ASN A 73 -1.07 8.89 -9.73
C ASN A 73 -1.06 7.36 -9.72
N VAL A 74 -0.97 6.72 -10.89
CA VAL A 74 -0.97 5.27 -11.02
C VAL A 74 0.41 4.84 -11.49
N LEU A 75 1.21 4.33 -10.56
CA LEU A 75 2.54 3.82 -10.84
C LEU A 75 2.51 2.31 -10.70
N ARG A 76 3.02 1.61 -11.69
CA ARG A 76 3.09 0.15 -11.69
C ARG A 76 4.49 -0.33 -11.39
N VAL A 77 4.57 -1.49 -10.77
CA VAL A 77 5.83 -2.19 -10.54
C VAL A 77 5.95 -3.29 -11.58
N PRO A 78 7.13 -3.49 -12.20
CA PRO A 78 7.34 -4.60 -13.12
C PRO A 78 7.11 -5.95 -12.44
N VAL A 79 6.38 -6.83 -13.10
CA VAL A 79 6.19 -8.21 -12.63
C VAL A 79 6.52 -9.17 -13.78
N PRO A 80 7.08 -10.38 -13.51
CA PRO A 80 7.46 -10.91 -12.22
C PRO A 80 8.72 -10.24 -11.65
N GLY A 81 8.90 -10.33 -10.34
CA GLY A 81 10.06 -9.74 -9.69
C GLY A 81 9.84 -9.58 -8.20
N SER A 82 10.54 -8.63 -7.61
CA SER A 82 10.38 -8.29 -6.21
C SER A 82 9.89 -6.85 -6.05
N VAL A 83 9.28 -6.57 -4.92
CA VAL A 83 8.70 -5.26 -4.61
C VAL A 83 8.99 -4.92 -3.16
N HIS A 84 9.15 -3.63 -2.87
CA HIS A 84 9.29 -3.15 -1.51
C HIS A 84 7.90 -2.95 -0.91
N VAL A 85 7.67 -3.58 0.24
CA VAL A 85 6.41 -3.50 0.96
C VAL A 85 6.62 -2.70 2.24
N GLN A 86 5.90 -1.60 2.38
CA GLN A 86 5.89 -0.80 3.60
C GLN A 86 5.03 -1.52 4.63
N ARG A 87 5.62 -1.83 5.78
CA ARG A 87 4.95 -2.57 6.85
C ARG A 87 4.70 -1.70 8.07
N ASN A 88 5.56 -0.74 8.33
CA ASN A 88 5.47 0.13 9.50
C ASN A 88 5.83 1.56 9.11
N GLY A 89 5.48 2.51 9.98
CA GLY A 89 5.83 3.91 9.79
C GLY A 89 4.80 4.66 8.97
N ASN A 90 5.24 5.72 8.31
CA ASN A 90 4.36 6.66 7.62
C ASN A 90 4.49 6.50 6.11
N ILE A 91 3.35 6.46 5.44
CA ILE A 91 3.29 6.29 3.99
C ILE A 91 2.14 7.14 3.43
N PHE A 92 2.31 7.70 2.24
CA PHE A 92 1.23 8.38 1.54
C PHE A 92 0.38 7.36 0.78
N LEU A 93 -0.92 7.37 1.04
CA LEU A 93 -1.89 6.50 0.40
C LEU A 93 -3.05 7.32 -0.15
N LEU A 94 -3.78 6.76 -1.11
CA LEU A 94 -4.94 7.40 -1.69
C LEU A 94 -6.14 7.24 -0.76
N ALA A 95 -6.83 8.35 -0.45
CA ALA A 95 -8.07 8.32 0.30
C ALA A 95 -9.24 8.01 -0.63
N GLU A 96 -9.99 6.96 -0.33
CA GLU A 96 -11.17 6.60 -1.13
C GLU A 96 -12.37 7.51 -0.79
N VAL A 97 -12.43 7.96 0.45
CA VAL A 97 -13.49 8.83 1.00
C VAL A 97 -12.86 9.95 1.78
N ASP A 98 -13.65 10.93 2.18
CA ASP A 98 -13.20 11.98 3.08
C ASP A 98 -12.79 11.35 4.42
N LEU A 99 -11.61 11.72 4.91
CA LEU A 99 -11.05 11.21 6.16
C LEU A 99 -10.75 12.36 7.10
N VAL A 100 -10.75 12.06 8.39
CA VAL A 100 -10.44 13.01 9.46
C VAL A 100 -9.17 12.53 10.18
N ALA A 101 -8.32 13.46 10.57
CA ALA A 101 -7.09 13.17 11.30
C ALA A 101 -7.36 12.29 12.53
N GLY A 102 -6.56 11.24 12.71
CA GLY A 102 -6.70 10.28 13.80
C GLY A 102 -7.68 9.15 13.52
N GLU A 103 -8.35 9.17 12.39
CA GLU A 103 -9.35 8.15 12.06
C GLU A 103 -8.69 6.82 11.73
N LYS A 104 -9.23 5.72 12.29
CA LYS A 104 -8.78 4.37 11.98
C LYS A 104 -9.25 3.96 10.59
N LEU A 105 -8.45 3.17 9.91
CA LEU A 105 -8.60 2.89 8.48
C LEU A 105 -8.85 1.42 8.18
N SER A 106 -9.35 1.20 6.99
CA SER A 106 -9.47 -0.10 6.36
C SER A 106 -8.91 -0.03 4.94
N ILE A 107 -8.69 -1.19 4.33
CA ILE A 107 -8.24 -1.29 2.94
C ILE A 107 -9.42 -0.93 2.03
N GLY A 108 -9.19 0.00 1.12
CA GLY A 108 -10.21 0.43 0.16
C GLY A 108 -10.41 -0.51 -1.02
N THR A 109 -11.25 -0.10 -1.94
CA THR A 109 -11.65 -0.91 -3.10
C THR A 109 -10.45 -1.34 -3.94
N GLY A 110 -10.37 -2.63 -4.22
CA GLY A 110 -9.28 -3.21 -5.00
C GLY A 110 -7.91 -3.14 -4.33
N GLY A 111 -7.84 -2.74 -3.06
CA GLY A 111 -6.58 -2.53 -2.35
C GLY A 111 -5.84 -1.28 -2.76
N LEU A 112 -6.42 -0.42 -3.61
CA LEU A 112 -5.73 0.73 -4.22
C LEU A 112 -5.84 2.01 -3.39
N SER A 113 -6.61 1.99 -2.31
CA SER A 113 -6.90 3.16 -1.49
C SER A 113 -7.16 2.73 -0.05
N VAL A 114 -7.39 3.71 0.82
CA VAL A 114 -7.81 3.46 2.20
C VAL A 114 -9.19 4.07 2.43
N ASN A 115 -9.96 3.42 3.30
CA ASN A 115 -11.31 3.82 3.68
C ASN A 115 -11.40 3.86 5.20
N LYS A 116 -12.52 4.29 5.72
CA LYS A 116 -12.79 4.28 7.17
C LYS A 116 -12.88 2.85 7.69
N LYS A 117 -12.53 2.66 8.94
CA LYS A 117 -12.68 1.38 9.62
C LYS A 117 -14.12 0.86 9.45
N GLY A 118 -14.25 -0.39 9.07
CA GLY A 118 -15.55 -1.06 8.88
C GLY A 118 -16.21 -0.78 7.54
N LYS A 119 -15.61 0.02 6.66
CA LYS A 119 -16.20 0.39 5.36
C LYS A 119 -15.45 -0.18 4.16
N GLY A 120 -14.23 -0.67 4.34
CA GLY A 120 -13.42 -1.25 3.28
C GLY A 120 -13.41 -2.76 3.31
N LEU A 121 -12.42 -3.34 2.62
CA LEU A 121 -12.27 -4.79 2.50
C LEU A 121 -11.88 -5.45 3.82
N GLU A 122 -11.02 -4.81 4.57
CA GLU A 122 -10.53 -5.31 5.86
C GLU A 122 -9.98 -4.16 6.68
N ASP A 123 -10.25 -4.18 7.99
CA ASP A 123 -9.67 -3.22 8.91
C ASP A 123 -8.19 -3.51 9.10
N ILE A 124 -7.38 -2.46 9.16
CA ILE A 124 -5.94 -2.56 9.33
C ILE A 124 -5.51 -1.69 10.51
N ASN A 125 -4.33 -1.96 11.04
CA ASN A 125 -3.76 -1.15 12.10
C ASN A 125 -3.08 0.08 11.52
N ALA A 126 -3.89 1.06 11.14
CA ALA A 126 -3.44 2.29 10.51
C ALA A 126 -4.38 3.44 10.87
N ILE A 127 -3.81 4.64 10.92
CA ILE A 127 -4.58 5.87 11.15
C ILE A 127 -4.21 6.93 10.12
N ALA A 128 -5.18 7.77 9.77
CA ALA A 128 -4.92 8.97 8.98
C ALA A 128 -4.26 10.02 9.87
N GLU A 129 -3.14 10.58 9.42
CA GLU A 129 -2.43 11.61 10.18
C GLU A 129 -3.03 13.00 9.99
N THR A 130 -3.73 13.22 8.89
CA THR A 130 -4.37 14.50 8.56
C THR A 130 -5.75 14.26 7.99
N ASP A 131 -6.54 15.33 7.94
CA ASP A 131 -7.75 15.32 7.14
C ASP A 131 -7.39 15.12 5.67
N ALA A 132 -8.26 14.45 4.93
CA ALA A 132 -8.09 14.28 3.50
C ALA A 132 -9.45 14.25 2.81
N THR A 133 -9.49 14.80 1.61
CA THR A 133 -10.66 14.73 0.73
C THR A 133 -10.56 13.46 -0.12
N ALA A 134 -11.69 12.85 -0.43
CA ALA A 134 -11.74 11.70 -1.31
C ALA A 134 -10.98 11.97 -2.62
N GLY A 135 -10.14 11.02 -3.03
CA GLY A 135 -9.33 11.14 -4.24
C GLY A 135 -7.98 11.83 -4.05
N THR A 136 -7.64 12.25 -2.83
CA THR A 136 -6.35 12.88 -2.54
C THR A 136 -5.46 11.95 -1.73
N LEU A 137 -4.16 12.25 -1.69
CA LEU A 137 -3.22 11.50 -0.87
C LEU A 137 -3.33 11.92 0.59
N VAL A 138 -3.22 10.94 1.48
CA VAL A 138 -3.23 11.15 2.92
C VAL A 138 -2.01 10.46 3.53
N PRO A 139 -1.28 11.14 4.44
CA PRO A 139 -0.23 10.48 5.20
C PRO A 139 -0.87 9.54 6.24
N VAL A 140 -0.43 8.32 6.25
CA VAL A 140 -0.98 7.25 7.10
C VAL A 140 0.13 6.68 7.97
N THR A 141 -0.14 6.49 9.25
CA THR A 141 0.74 5.72 10.14
C THR A 141 0.25 4.28 10.16
N LEU A 142 1.16 3.37 9.85
CA LEU A 142 0.89 1.96 9.64
C LEU A 142 1.73 1.10 10.59
N GLU A 143 1.14 0.03 11.09
CA GLU A 143 1.87 -1.00 11.83
C GLU A 143 1.33 -2.37 11.44
N VAL A 144 2.15 -3.17 10.77
CA VAL A 144 1.84 -4.55 10.39
C VAL A 144 2.70 -5.46 11.25
N ILE A 145 2.06 -6.32 11.97
CA ILE A 145 2.75 -7.27 12.85
C ILE A 145 2.78 -8.65 12.22
#